data_19c7225c87bff45aafc9a7664436d6d4
#
_entry.id   19c7225c87bff45aafc9a7664436d6d4
#
_cell.length_a   1.000
_cell.length_b   1.000
_cell.length_c   1.000
_cell.angle_alpha   90.00
_cell.angle_beta   90.00
_cell.angle_gamma   90.00
#
_symmetry.space_group_name_H-M   'P 1'
#
loop_
_entity.id
_entity.type
_entity.pdbx_description
1 polymer ?
#
loop_
_entity_poly.entity_id
_entity_poly.type
_entity_poly.pdbx_seq_one_letter_code
_entity_poly.pdbx_strand_id
1 'polypeptide(L)' 'MAEFTLRIDGMHCGACVRRVTQALAAVEGVAVNEVSVGAARLTFEREPAPVDLAVAALAKIGFTAQLDS' A
#
# COMPACT_ATOMS: atom_id res chain seq x y z
N MET A 1 -12.08 11.63 -2.14
CA MET A 1 -11.25 10.84 -1.18
C MET A 1 -11.90 9.50 -0.95
N ALA A 2 -11.12 8.45 -1.06
CA ALA A 2 -11.61 7.08 -0.86
C ALA A 2 -10.57 6.28 -0.10
N GLU A 3 -11.03 5.53 0.90
CA GLU A 3 -10.17 4.65 1.67
C GLU A 3 -10.24 3.24 1.11
N PHE A 4 -9.08 2.64 0.94
CA PHE A 4 -8.96 1.27 0.46
C PHE A 4 -8.04 0.47 1.35
N THR A 5 -8.30 -0.82 1.42
CA THR A 5 -7.44 -1.76 2.14
C THR A 5 -6.75 -2.65 1.11
N LEU A 6 -5.44 -2.74 1.20
CA LEU A 6 -4.65 -3.65 0.38
C LEU A 6 -4.23 -4.84 1.23
N ARG A 7 -4.37 -6.03 0.67
CA ARG A 7 -3.80 -7.24 1.26
C ARG A 7 -2.42 -7.43 0.68
N ILE A 8 -1.43 -7.62 1.54
CA ILE A 8 -0.03 -7.69 1.12
C ILE A 8 0.56 -9.03 1.55
N ASP A 9 1.02 -9.79 0.57
CA ASP A 9 1.69 -11.06 0.82
C ASP A 9 3.19 -10.84 0.91
N GLY A 10 3.84 -11.63 1.74
CA GLY A 10 5.29 -11.59 1.91
C GLY A 10 5.78 -10.78 3.09
N MET A 11 4.88 -10.19 3.86
CA MET A 11 5.26 -9.44 5.06
C MET A 11 5.36 -10.40 6.24
N HIS A 12 6.53 -10.41 6.88
CA HIS A 12 6.77 -11.33 7.99
C HIS A 12 7.27 -10.64 9.26
N CYS A 13 7.61 -9.36 9.21
CA CYS A 13 8.18 -8.67 10.37
C CYS A 13 7.99 -7.17 10.29
N GLY A 14 8.37 -6.47 11.36
CA GLY A 14 8.23 -5.03 11.44
C GLY A 14 9.06 -4.27 10.40
N ALA A 15 10.19 -4.81 9.97
CA ALA A 15 10.98 -4.17 8.93
C ALA A 15 10.23 -4.11 7.60
N CYS A 16 9.41 -5.12 7.32
CA CYS A 16 8.57 -5.14 6.13
C CYS A 16 7.52 -4.04 6.19
N VAL A 17 6.94 -3.80 7.37
CA VAL A 17 5.98 -2.72 7.57
C VAL A 17 6.60 -1.38 7.19
N ARG A 18 7.84 -1.12 7.61
CA ARG A 18 8.53 0.12 7.25
C ARG A 18 8.74 0.24 5.75
N ARG A 19 9.17 -0.83 5.11
CA ARG A 19 9.39 -0.81 3.66
C ARG A 19 8.12 -0.52 2.90
N VAL A 20 7.05 -1.17 3.30
CA VAL A 20 5.74 -0.95 2.68
C VAL A 20 5.28 0.48 2.89
N THR A 21 5.42 0.99 4.12
CA THR A 21 5.03 2.37 4.43
C THR A 21 5.80 3.36 3.55
N GLN A 22 7.11 3.18 3.43
CA GLN A 22 7.92 4.07 2.61
C GLN A 22 7.58 3.99 1.14
N ALA A 23 7.35 2.78 0.64
CA ALA A 23 6.99 2.61 -0.76
C ALA A 23 5.66 3.27 -1.09
N LEU A 24 4.67 3.09 -0.22
CA LEU A 24 3.33 3.67 -0.43
C LEU A 24 3.36 5.19 -0.26
N ALA A 25 4.12 5.69 0.71
CA ALA A 25 4.22 7.13 0.91
C ALA A 25 4.86 7.85 -0.27
N ALA A 26 5.65 7.13 -1.05
CA ALA A 26 6.27 7.70 -2.25
C ALA A 26 5.32 7.76 -3.44
N VAL A 27 4.17 7.12 -3.36
CA VAL A 27 3.19 7.14 -4.44
C VAL A 27 2.39 8.44 -4.36
N GLU A 28 2.39 9.20 -5.44
CA GLU A 28 1.67 10.46 -5.50
C GLU A 28 0.17 10.22 -5.45
N GLY A 29 -0.53 11.02 -4.66
CA GLY A 29 -1.97 10.91 -4.53
C GLY A 29 -2.43 9.87 -3.51
N VAL A 30 -1.50 9.28 -2.75
CA VAL A 30 -1.81 8.28 -1.73
C VAL A 30 -1.42 8.80 -0.36
N ALA A 31 -2.36 8.73 0.59
CA ALA A 31 -2.08 8.98 1.99
C ALA A 31 -2.13 7.65 2.73
N VAL A 32 -1.06 7.32 3.44
CA VAL A 32 -0.98 6.08 4.20
C VAL A 32 -1.66 6.29 5.54
N ASN A 33 -2.73 5.55 5.81
CA ASN A 33 -3.47 5.64 7.07
C ASN A 33 -2.89 4.70 8.11
N GLU A 34 -2.71 3.44 7.74
CA GLU A 34 -2.19 2.45 8.66
C GLU A 34 -1.57 1.31 7.86
N VAL A 35 -0.45 0.80 8.34
CA VAL A 35 0.20 -0.37 7.77
C VAL A 35 0.43 -1.39 8.87
N SER A 36 0.03 -2.62 8.62
CA SER A 36 0.28 -3.73 9.52
C SER A 36 0.82 -4.91 8.72
N VAL A 37 1.24 -5.96 9.43
CA VAL A 37 1.74 -7.14 8.73
C VAL A 37 0.59 -7.76 7.94
N GLY A 38 0.77 -7.79 6.63
CA GLY A 38 -0.20 -8.39 5.71
C GLY A 38 -1.28 -7.46 5.18
N ALA A 39 -1.34 -6.20 5.64
CA ALA A 39 -2.38 -5.29 5.18
C ALA A 39 -1.96 -3.83 5.30
N ALA A 40 -2.56 -2.99 4.48
CA ALA A 40 -2.35 -1.55 4.54
C ALA A 40 -3.64 -0.83 4.21
N ARG A 41 -3.96 0.21 4.97
CA ARG A 41 -5.10 1.07 4.69
C ARG A 41 -4.58 2.39 4.15
N LEU A 42 -5.14 2.79 3.03
CA LEU A 42 -4.71 3.97 2.29
C LEU A 42 -5.91 4.83 1.96
N THR A 43 -5.67 6.14 1.87
CA THR A 43 -6.65 7.07 1.32
C THR A 43 -6.11 7.58 0.00
N PHE A 44 -6.91 7.43 -1.05
CA PHE A 44 -6.56 7.98 -2.37
C PHE A 44 -7.20 9.34 -2.51
N GLU A 45 -6.36 10.34 -2.76
CA GLU A 45 -6.78 11.73 -2.87
C GLU A 45 -7.09 12.14 -4.30
N ARG A 46 -6.92 11.21 -5.24
CA ARG A 46 -7.13 11.46 -6.67
C ARG A 46 -8.18 10.51 -7.23
N GLU A 47 -8.81 10.95 -8.29
CA GLU A 47 -9.75 10.10 -9.02
C GLU A 47 -9.34 10.04 -10.50
N PRO A 48 -9.29 8.84 -11.07
CA PRO A 48 -9.52 7.56 -10.40
C PRO A 48 -8.42 7.22 -9.39
N ALA A 49 -8.75 6.40 -8.39
CA ALA A 49 -7.79 6.01 -7.36
C ALA A 49 -6.61 5.28 -7.98
N PRO A 50 -5.35 5.69 -7.67
CA PRO A 50 -4.17 5.09 -8.30
C PRO A 50 -3.77 3.77 -7.64
N VAL A 51 -4.70 2.81 -7.58
CA VAL A 51 -4.47 1.51 -6.97
C VAL A 51 -3.32 0.77 -7.67
N ASP A 52 -3.28 0.86 -9.01
CA ASP A 52 -2.22 0.20 -9.78
C ASP A 52 -0.84 0.71 -9.42
N LEU A 53 -0.72 2.00 -9.16
CA LEU A 53 0.56 2.59 -8.76
C LEU A 53 1.00 2.08 -7.40
N ALA A 54 0.06 1.96 -6.46
CA ALA A 54 0.36 1.43 -5.14
C ALA A 54 0.80 -0.03 -5.23
N VAL A 55 0.08 -0.84 -5.98
CA VAL A 55 0.43 -2.25 -6.17
C VAL A 55 1.79 -2.39 -6.83
N ALA A 56 2.06 -1.57 -7.85
CA ALA A 56 3.35 -1.60 -8.56
C ALA A 56 4.51 -1.18 -7.65
N ALA A 57 4.28 -0.19 -6.78
CA ALA A 57 5.31 0.25 -5.85
C ALA A 57 5.71 -0.87 -4.90
N LEU A 58 4.74 -1.64 -4.42
CA LEU A 58 5.00 -2.77 -3.54
C LEU A 58 5.66 -3.92 -4.30
N ALA A 59 5.28 -4.15 -5.54
CA ALA A 59 5.89 -5.20 -6.36
C ALA A 59 7.38 -4.94 -6.57
N LYS A 60 7.78 -3.69 -6.68
CA LYS A 60 9.19 -3.32 -6.88
C LYS A 60 10.07 -3.74 -5.72
N ILE A 61 9.52 -3.81 -4.52
CA ILE A 61 10.29 -4.20 -3.33
C ILE A 61 10.01 -5.64 -2.91
N GLY A 62 9.36 -6.41 -3.78
CA GLY A 62 9.18 -7.83 -3.57
C GLY A 62 7.90 -8.26 -2.88
N PHE A 63 6.93 -7.38 -2.77
CA PHE A 63 5.65 -7.71 -2.15
C PHE A 63 4.55 -7.80 -3.19
N THR A 64 3.62 -8.70 -2.97
CA THR A 64 2.43 -8.84 -3.82
C THR A 64 1.25 -8.22 -3.08
N ALA A 65 0.64 -7.21 -3.67
CA ALA A 65 -0.50 -6.53 -3.06
C ALA A 65 -1.75 -6.71 -3.91
N GLN A 66 -2.87 -6.84 -3.24
CA GLN A 66 -4.18 -6.96 -3.88
C GLN A 66 -5.17 -6.07 -3.16
N LEU A 67 -6.10 -5.51 -3.90
CA LEU A 67 -7.16 -4.71 -3.32
C LEU A 67 -8.12 -5.63 -2.57
N ASP A 68 -8.29 -5.38 -1.28
CA ASP A 68 -9.16 -6.20 -0.44
C ASP A 68 -10.55 -5.60 -0.29
N SER A 69 -10.63 -4.27 -0.29
CA SER A 69 -11.94 -3.63 -0.22
C SER A 69 -11.88 -2.17 -0.65
#